data_d5f0416158cdbebc3f6132f047ab08ce
#
_entry.id   d5f0416158cdbebc3f6132f047ab08ce
#
_cell.length_a   1.000
_cell.length_b   1.000
_cell.length_c   1.000
_cell.angle_alpha   90.00
_cell.angle_beta   90.00
_cell.angle_gamma   90.00
#
_symmetry.space_group_name_H-M   'P 1'
#
loop_
_entity.id
_entity.type
_entity.pdbx_description
1 polymer ?
#
loop_
_entity_poly.entity_id
_entity_poly.type
_entity_poly.pdbx_seq_one_letter_code
_entity_poly.pdbx_strand_id
1 'polypeptide(L)'
;MTNGLNVREMALEILLEVEKNGAYPNVLLKQTLDKYLYMEKQERAFLTRLVEGTVERKLTLEYYVNKVSKTPVGKMKPVIRCIMRMAVYQIFFMDSVPDSAACNEAVKLAQKKGFHTLKGFVNGVLRNLSRQKESIVLPDEEKEPVKALSVQYSVPEWLVEKISKDYGVEAAKNMFASLYENVGSITIRVNNSKISTEECTELLKKEGVQVEKAVYVENALEISGYDSLAFLESFQKGYFQVQDVSSMLVGLAAAPTAGAQIIDICAAPGGKSIHVADLLNGTGHVEARDLTDYKVGLIEENISRCGFSNITAKRMDACVLDEQSRESADVVIADLPCSGLGVLKKKSDIKYRMSQSQIEELVELQRTILKNAVNYVKTGGTLVYSTCTVAKEENDQQVDWILEHLPLKLVSLKDCISEELLKNTDREGCLQLLPGREKTDGFFLAKFQKI
;
A
#
# COMPACT_ATOMS: atom_id res chain seq x y z
N MET A 1 13.71 -2.29 -32.25
CA MET A 1 14.30 -0.94 -32.03
C MET A 1 13.15 -0.01 -31.76
N THR A 2 12.93 0.31 -30.49
CA THR A 2 11.84 1.17 -30.04
C THR A 2 12.07 2.60 -30.55
N ASN A 3 11.05 3.18 -31.15
CA ASN A 3 11.01 4.51 -31.76
C ASN A 3 11.46 5.65 -30.81
N GLY A 4 12.74 5.79 -30.51
CA GLY A 4 13.32 6.98 -29.86
C GLY A 4 12.91 7.25 -28.42
N LEU A 5 12.16 6.37 -27.74
CA LEU A 5 11.76 6.53 -26.35
C LEU A 5 12.94 6.29 -25.41
N ASN A 6 13.30 7.31 -24.66
CA ASN A 6 14.32 7.17 -23.61
C ASN A 6 13.64 6.88 -22.27
N VAL A 7 13.60 5.59 -21.87
CA VAL A 7 12.96 5.12 -20.64
C VAL A 7 13.50 5.83 -19.39
N ARG A 8 14.79 6.16 -19.37
CA ARG A 8 15.39 6.92 -18.25
C ARG A 8 14.92 8.38 -18.20
N GLU A 9 14.61 8.96 -19.36
CA GLU A 9 14.00 10.30 -19.39
C GLU A 9 12.57 10.26 -18.88
N MET A 10 11.78 9.25 -19.26
CA MET A 10 10.43 9.06 -18.73
C MET A 10 10.46 8.89 -17.20
N ALA A 11 11.38 8.08 -16.69
CA ALA A 11 11.56 7.93 -15.25
C ALA A 11 11.92 9.26 -14.57
N LEU A 12 12.79 10.06 -15.18
CA LEU A 12 13.14 11.39 -14.68
C LEU A 12 11.94 12.33 -14.61
N GLU A 13 11.08 12.36 -15.65
CA GLU A 13 9.86 13.19 -15.65
C GLU A 13 8.93 12.79 -14.51
N ILE A 14 8.68 11.50 -14.33
CA ILE A 14 7.86 11.00 -13.22
C ILE A 14 8.45 11.44 -11.87
N LEU A 15 9.74 11.21 -11.66
CA LEU A 15 10.42 11.57 -10.40
C LEU A 15 10.43 13.07 -10.14
N LEU A 16 10.47 13.89 -11.19
CA LEU A 16 10.39 15.35 -11.06
C LEU A 16 8.99 15.80 -10.67
N GLU A 17 7.94 15.19 -11.19
CA GLU A 17 6.56 15.46 -10.77
C GLU A 17 6.32 15.07 -9.30
N VAL A 18 6.87 13.91 -8.89
CA VAL A 18 6.85 13.49 -7.48
C VAL A 18 7.57 14.49 -6.58
N GLU A 19 8.76 14.94 -7.00
CA GLU A 19 9.62 15.84 -6.19
C GLU A 19 9.08 17.26 -6.11
N LYS A 20 8.51 17.81 -7.21
CA LYS A 20 8.09 19.22 -7.28
C LYS A 20 6.64 19.42 -6.88
N ASN A 21 5.76 18.52 -7.34
CA ASN A 21 4.32 18.69 -7.26
C ASN A 21 3.66 17.74 -6.25
N GLY A 22 4.46 16.89 -5.58
CA GLY A 22 3.93 15.95 -4.63
C GLY A 22 3.03 14.87 -5.26
N ALA A 23 3.15 14.61 -6.58
CA ALA A 23 2.35 13.60 -7.26
C ALA A 23 2.64 12.19 -6.72
N TYR A 24 1.69 11.27 -6.88
CA TYR A 24 1.84 9.89 -6.45
C TYR A 24 2.58 9.06 -7.50
N PRO A 25 3.73 8.42 -7.16
CA PRO A 25 4.57 7.71 -8.12
C PRO A 25 3.83 6.59 -8.86
N ASN A 26 3.03 5.81 -8.14
CA ASN A 26 2.25 4.71 -8.69
C ASN A 26 1.17 5.18 -9.67
N VAL A 27 0.54 6.33 -9.43
CA VAL A 27 -0.46 6.91 -10.34
C VAL A 27 0.20 7.38 -11.62
N LEU A 28 1.29 8.15 -11.52
CA LEU A 28 2.04 8.63 -12.68
C LEU A 28 2.64 7.49 -13.50
N LEU A 29 3.17 6.48 -12.81
CA LEU A 29 3.72 5.29 -13.47
C LEU A 29 2.64 4.54 -14.26
N LYS A 30 1.48 4.29 -13.65
CA LYS A 30 0.34 3.68 -14.32
C LYS A 30 -0.10 4.48 -15.54
N GLN A 31 -0.33 5.78 -15.39
CA GLN A 31 -0.72 6.67 -16.50
C GLN A 31 0.31 6.65 -17.64
N THR A 32 1.60 6.60 -17.30
CA THR A 32 2.67 6.52 -18.29
C THR A 32 2.66 5.17 -19.03
N LEU A 33 2.53 4.07 -18.31
CA LEU A 33 2.45 2.73 -18.88
C LEU A 33 1.21 2.55 -19.76
N ASP A 34 0.06 3.06 -19.32
CA ASP A 34 -1.19 3.04 -20.08
C ASP A 34 -1.09 3.88 -21.37
N LYS A 35 -0.38 5.01 -21.34
CA LYS A 35 -0.13 5.85 -22.52
C LYS A 35 0.79 5.19 -23.54
N TYR A 36 1.76 4.38 -23.10
CA TYR A 36 2.79 3.77 -23.92
C TYR A 36 2.65 2.24 -23.97
N LEU A 37 1.46 1.73 -24.26
CA LEU A 37 1.14 0.29 -24.32
C LEU A 37 2.02 -0.53 -25.27
N TYR A 38 2.64 0.15 -26.26
CA TYR A 38 3.53 -0.48 -27.24
C TYR A 38 4.97 -0.69 -26.74
N MET A 39 5.28 -0.26 -25.48
CA MET A 39 6.58 -0.54 -24.89
C MET A 39 6.75 -2.05 -24.67
N GLU A 40 7.97 -2.53 -24.93
CA GLU A 40 8.30 -3.92 -24.66
C GLU A 40 8.25 -4.25 -23.16
N LYS A 41 7.97 -5.50 -22.81
CA LYS A 41 7.87 -5.97 -21.41
C LYS A 41 9.11 -5.59 -20.59
N GLN A 42 10.30 -5.73 -21.18
CA GLN A 42 11.56 -5.38 -20.50
C GLN A 42 11.67 -3.88 -20.23
N GLU A 43 11.21 -3.04 -21.14
CA GLU A 43 11.24 -1.58 -20.96
C GLU A 43 10.23 -1.13 -19.90
N ARG A 44 9.02 -1.71 -19.88
CA ARG A 44 8.02 -1.46 -18.83
C ARG A 44 8.55 -1.86 -17.46
N ALA A 45 9.14 -3.05 -17.36
CA ALA A 45 9.74 -3.53 -16.12
C ALA A 45 10.92 -2.65 -15.66
N PHE A 46 11.78 -2.21 -16.59
CA PHE A 46 12.88 -1.30 -16.29
C PHE A 46 12.38 0.05 -15.80
N LEU A 47 11.38 0.66 -16.46
CA LEU A 47 10.77 1.92 -16.04
C LEU A 47 10.20 1.81 -14.63
N THR A 48 9.38 0.79 -14.41
CA THR A 48 8.76 0.51 -13.10
C THR A 48 9.81 0.39 -12.01
N ARG A 49 10.79 -0.49 -12.21
CA ARG A 49 11.85 -0.74 -11.23
C ARG A 49 12.69 0.50 -10.95
N LEU A 50 13.00 1.30 -11.98
CA LEU A 50 13.81 2.51 -11.83
C LEU A 50 13.06 3.59 -11.05
N VAL A 51 11.77 3.81 -11.33
CA VAL A 51 10.96 4.81 -10.63
C VAL A 51 10.70 4.39 -9.19
N GLU A 52 10.11 3.22 -9.00
CA GLU A 52 9.74 2.71 -7.67
C GLU A 52 10.96 2.59 -6.76
N GLY A 53 12.03 1.96 -7.22
CA GLY A 53 13.21 1.76 -6.42
C GLY A 53 13.97 3.06 -6.10
N THR A 54 13.93 4.06 -7.00
CA THR A 54 14.49 5.37 -6.71
C THR A 54 13.71 6.10 -5.62
N VAL A 55 12.39 5.99 -5.59
CA VAL A 55 11.54 6.54 -4.53
C VAL A 55 11.74 5.74 -3.24
N GLU A 56 11.66 4.44 -3.31
CA GLU A 56 11.76 3.52 -2.18
C GLU A 56 13.06 3.69 -1.40
N ARG A 57 14.19 3.85 -2.10
CA ARG A 57 15.55 3.93 -1.53
C ARG A 57 16.06 5.36 -1.35
N LYS A 58 15.22 6.37 -1.43
CA LYS A 58 15.58 7.80 -1.47
C LYS A 58 16.67 8.19 -0.46
N LEU A 59 16.51 7.88 0.82
CA LEU A 59 17.46 8.28 1.87
C LEU A 59 18.80 7.53 1.78
N THR A 60 18.75 6.23 1.45
CA THR A 60 19.95 5.42 1.20
C THR A 60 20.76 5.98 0.04
N LEU A 61 20.08 6.32 -1.06
CA LEU A 61 20.73 6.89 -2.26
C LEU A 61 21.35 8.25 -1.95
N GLU A 62 20.64 9.10 -1.20
CA GLU A 62 21.16 10.39 -0.75
C GLU A 62 22.37 10.25 0.18
N TYR A 63 22.34 9.28 1.08
CA TYR A 63 23.47 8.98 1.95
C TYR A 63 24.72 8.61 1.14
N TYR A 64 24.57 7.72 0.13
CA TYR A 64 25.69 7.33 -0.72
C TYR A 64 26.27 8.53 -1.49
N VAL A 65 25.43 9.37 -2.08
CA VAL A 65 25.88 10.58 -2.77
C VAL A 65 26.61 11.52 -1.80
N ASN A 66 26.07 11.74 -0.61
CA ASN A 66 26.65 12.65 0.39
C ASN A 66 27.99 12.17 0.94
N LYS A 67 28.32 10.87 0.87
CA LYS A 67 29.62 10.33 1.27
C LYS A 67 30.77 10.75 0.34
N VAL A 68 30.47 10.97 -0.93
CA VAL A 68 31.50 11.25 -1.96
C VAL A 68 31.40 12.65 -2.57
N SER A 69 30.26 13.31 -2.40
CA SER A 69 30.00 14.64 -2.97
C SER A 69 30.28 15.75 -1.96
N LYS A 70 31.03 16.78 -2.39
CA LYS A 70 31.19 18.01 -1.60
C LYS A 70 29.90 18.84 -1.49
N THR A 71 28.97 18.66 -2.43
CA THR A 71 27.67 19.34 -2.42
C THR A 71 26.61 18.36 -1.93
N PRO A 72 25.98 18.59 -0.76
CA PRO A 72 24.91 17.74 -0.26
C PRO A 72 23.75 17.65 -1.25
N VAL A 73 23.10 16.49 -1.35
CA VAL A 73 21.98 16.25 -2.27
C VAL A 73 20.86 17.27 -2.07
N GLY A 74 20.53 17.64 -0.83
CA GLY A 74 19.52 18.65 -0.52
C GLY A 74 19.77 20.03 -1.10
N LYS A 75 21.04 20.39 -1.39
CA LYS A 75 21.45 21.66 -2.03
C LYS A 75 21.48 21.58 -3.56
N MET A 76 21.29 20.42 -4.16
CA MET A 76 21.28 20.26 -5.61
C MET A 76 19.96 20.76 -6.21
N LYS A 77 20.00 21.23 -7.45
CA LYS A 77 18.78 21.54 -8.22
C LYS A 77 17.91 20.26 -8.34
N PRO A 78 16.56 20.34 -8.26
CA PRO A 78 15.70 19.16 -8.29
C PRO A 78 16.00 18.18 -9.43
N VAL A 79 16.23 18.68 -10.65
CA VAL A 79 16.59 17.86 -11.82
C VAL A 79 17.88 17.06 -11.58
N ILE A 80 18.93 17.72 -11.07
CA ILE A 80 20.23 17.06 -10.79
C ILE A 80 20.07 16.05 -9.66
N ARG A 81 19.33 16.39 -8.62
CA ARG A 81 19.02 15.51 -7.49
C ARG A 81 18.31 14.22 -7.95
N CYS A 82 17.27 14.33 -8.78
CA CYS A 82 16.60 13.17 -9.34
C CYS A 82 17.53 12.33 -10.23
N ILE A 83 18.33 12.96 -11.10
CA ILE A 83 19.30 12.27 -11.95
C ILE A 83 20.32 11.51 -11.09
N MET A 84 20.84 12.13 -10.03
CA MET A 84 21.82 11.50 -9.12
C MET A 84 21.20 10.29 -8.41
N ARG A 85 20.00 10.42 -7.83
CA ARG A 85 19.30 9.29 -7.19
C ARG A 85 19.06 8.14 -8.16
N MET A 86 18.54 8.42 -9.37
CA MET A 86 18.32 7.41 -10.41
C MET A 86 19.61 6.68 -10.82
N ALA A 87 20.70 7.42 -11.00
CA ALA A 87 21.98 6.83 -11.39
C ALA A 87 22.54 5.96 -10.27
N VAL A 88 22.50 6.45 -9.02
CA VAL A 88 22.96 5.69 -7.85
C VAL A 88 22.11 4.44 -7.63
N TYR A 89 20.79 4.52 -7.83
CA TYR A 89 19.93 3.34 -7.79
C TYR A 89 20.35 2.27 -8.81
N GLN A 90 20.62 2.68 -10.05
CA GLN A 90 21.13 1.76 -11.08
C GLN A 90 22.48 1.14 -10.70
N ILE A 91 23.42 1.94 -10.15
CA ILE A 91 24.75 1.46 -9.76
C ILE A 91 24.67 0.43 -8.60
N PHE A 92 23.81 0.65 -7.61
CA PHE A 92 23.81 -0.16 -6.38
C PHE A 92 22.75 -1.27 -6.36
N PHE A 93 21.65 -1.14 -7.13
CA PHE A 93 20.46 -1.99 -7.00
C PHE A 93 19.95 -2.56 -8.33
N MET A 94 20.68 -2.36 -9.44
CA MET A 94 20.29 -2.92 -10.75
C MET A 94 21.50 -3.63 -11.40
N ASP A 95 21.74 -4.87 -11.02
CA ASP A 95 22.90 -5.66 -11.48
C ASP A 95 22.98 -5.81 -13.00
N SER A 96 21.86 -5.76 -13.69
CA SER A 96 21.79 -5.81 -15.17
C SER A 96 22.26 -4.52 -15.86
N VAL A 97 22.51 -3.44 -15.10
CA VAL A 97 22.96 -2.15 -15.63
C VAL A 97 24.43 -1.92 -15.32
N PRO A 98 25.31 -1.88 -16.33
CA PRO A 98 26.70 -1.52 -16.09
C PRO A 98 26.84 -0.12 -15.49
N ASP A 99 27.66 0.04 -14.47
CA ASP A 99 27.92 1.34 -13.80
C ASP A 99 28.29 2.44 -14.79
N SER A 100 29.11 2.10 -15.80
CA SER A 100 29.51 3.04 -16.85
C SER A 100 28.32 3.54 -17.67
N ALA A 101 27.33 2.68 -17.92
CA ALA A 101 26.10 3.05 -18.64
C ALA A 101 25.23 3.98 -17.78
N ALA A 102 25.05 3.67 -16.48
CA ALA A 102 24.33 4.53 -15.53
C ALA A 102 24.97 5.94 -15.47
N CYS A 103 26.30 6.02 -15.32
CA CYS A 103 27.02 7.29 -15.30
C CYS A 103 26.85 8.09 -16.60
N ASN A 104 27.04 7.45 -17.75
CA ASN A 104 26.97 8.11 -19.05
C ASN A 104 25.55 8.65 -19.35
N GLU A 105 24.52 7.85 -19.07
CA GLU A 105 23.13 8.27 -19.29
C GLU A 105 22.71 9.41 -18.33
N ALA A 106 23.19 9.41 -17.07
CA ALA A 106 22.99 10.52 -16.16
C ALA A 106 23.57 11.84 -16.68
N VAL A 107 24.80 11.79 -17.24
CA VAL A 107 25.44 12.96 -17.87
C VAL A 107 24.63 13.45 -19.08
N LYS A 108 24.18 12.54 -19.95
CA LYS A 108 23.34 12.89 -21.12
C LYS A 108 22.02 13.54 -20.69
N LEU A 109 21.35 12.99 -19.68
CA LEU A 109 20.13 13.56 -19.12
C LEU A 109 20.36 14.97 -18.56
N ALA A 110 21.44 15.19 -17.79
CA ALA A 110 21.78 16.50 -17.26
C ALA A 110 21.99 17.52 -18.39
N GLN A 111 22.70 17.15 -19.45
CA GLN A 111 22.89 18.00 -20.63
C GLN A 111 21.56 18.28 -21.34
N LYS A 112 20.74 17.24 -21.61
CA LYS A 112 19.45 17.37 -22.28
C LYS A 112 18.49 18.30 -21.52
N LYS A 113 18.54 18.30 -20.18
CA LYS A 113 17.75 19.20 -19.31
C LYS A 113 18.36 20.58 -19.12
N GLY A 114 19.37 20.96 -19.91
CA GLY A 114 19.98 22.29 -19.91
C GLY A 114 21.11 22.51 -18.88
N PHE A 115 21.54 21.46 -18.16
CA PHE A 115 22.59 21.56 -17.14
C PHE A 115 23.99 21.21 -17.70
N HIS A 116 24.34 21.76 -18.86
CA HIS A 116 25.62 21.46 -19.53
C HIS A 116 26.86 21.76 -18.66
N THR A 117 26.79 22.80 -17.84
CA THR A 117 27.91 23.21 -16.94
C THR A 117 28.10 22.21 -15.80
N LEU A 118 27.09 21.42 -15.43
CA LEU A 118 27.13 20.44 -14.36
C LEU A 118 27.54 19.04 -14.82
N LYS A 119 27.78 18.81 -16.13
CA LYS A 119 28.16 17.49 -16.67
C LYS A 119 29.40 16.91 -15.97
N GLY A 120 30.42 17.75 -15.69
CA GLY A 120 31.66 17.35 -15.00
C GLY A 120 31.40 16.95 -13.56
N PHE A 121 30.54 17.70 -12.85
CA PHE A 121 30.11 17.39 -11.49
C PHE A 121 29.37 16.04 -11.43
N VAL A 122 28.33 15.85 -12.23
CA VAL A 122 27.55 14.61 -12.29
C VAL A 122 28.46 13.41 -12.58
N ASN A 123 29.29 13.50 -13.61
CA ASN A 123 30.21 12.43 -13.98
C ASN A 123 31.24 12.14 -12.87
N GLY A 124 31.82 13.18 -12.29
CA GLY A 124 32.84 13.04 -11.24
C GLY A 124 32.30 12.35 -9.99
N VAL A 125 31.14 12.77 -9.49
CA VAL A 125 30.48 12.17 -8.32
C VAL A 125 30.10 10.72 -8.58
N LEU A 126 29.41 10.42 -9.70
CA LEU A 126 28.95 9.07 -10.01
C LEU A 126 30.09 8.07 -10.25
N ARG A 127 31.13 8.48 -10.98
CA ARG A 127 32.31 7.61 -11.17
C ARG A 127 33.10 7.39 -9.88
N ASN A 128 33.12 8.39 -8.98
CA ASN A 128 33.73 8.23 -7.67
C ASN A 128 32.93 7.25 -6.82
N LEU A 129 31.59 7.35 -6.84
CA LEU A 129 30.68 6.42 -6.19
C LEU A 129 30.86 4.98 -6.69
N SER A 130 30.86 4.77 -8.00
CA SER A 130 31.09 3.46 -8.62
C SER A 130 32.41 2.82 -8.17
N ARG A 131 33.50 3.61 -8.10
CA ARG A 131 34.79 3.11 -7.64
C ARG A 131 34.85 2.77 -6.15
N GLN A 132 34.06 3.47 -5.33
CA GLN A 132 34.03 3.29 -3.87
C GLN A 132 32.87 2.41 -3.41
N LYS A 133 32.10 1.80 -4.32
CA LYS A 133 30.88 1.06 -4.04
C LYS A 133 31.03 0.09 -2.85
N GLU A 134 32.10 -0.71 -2.86
CA GLU A 134 32.37 -1.71 -1.82
C GLU A 134 32.95 -1.13 -0.52
N SER A 135 33.38 0.13 -0.53
CA SER A 135 34.03 0.77 0.63
C SER A 135 33.13 1.73 1.40
N ILE A 136 31.91 1.97 0.91
CA ILE A 136 30.94 2.83 1.59
C ILE A 136 30.35 2.06 2.78
N VAL A 137 30.66 2.53 3.98
CA VAL A 137 30.16 1.96 5.23
C VAL A 137 28.88 2.69 5.65
N LEU A 138 27.83 1.93 5.98
CA LEU A 138 26.61 2.46 6.60
C LEU A 138 26.89 2.94 8.04
N PRO A 139 26.00 3.75 8.63
CA PRO A 139 26.13 4.12 10.05
C PRO A 139 26.16 2.87 10.94
N ASP A 140 26.93 2.95 12.01
CA ASP A 140 27.11 1.88 12.99
C ASP A 140 25.81 1.70 13.81
N GLU A 141 25.23 0.51 13.73
CA GLU A 141 23.95 0.20 14.40
C GLU A 141 24.04 0.27 15.93
N GLU A 142 25.23 -0.01 16.51
CA GLU A 142 25.44 0.07 17.96
C GLU A 142 25.56 1.52 18.45
N LYS A 143 26.15 2.41 17.65
CA LYS A 143 26.41 3.81 18.03
C LYS A 143 25.28 4.76 17.64
N GLU A 144 24.68 4.54 16.47
CA GLU A 144 23.66 5.41 15.89
C GLU A 144 22.47 4.57 15.36
N PRO A 145 21.77 3.80 16.24
CA PRO A 145 20.76 2.79 15.81
C PRO A 145 19.65 3.37 14.94
N VAL A 146 19.11 4.53 15.30
CA VAL A 146 18.05 5.19 14.54
C VAL A 146 18.53 5.57 13.13
N LYS A 147 19.70 6.18 13.05
CA LYS A 147 20.28 6.60 11.77
C LYS A 147 20.71 5.39 10.93
N ALA A 148 21.23 4.34 11.56
CA ALA A 148 21.59 3.11 10.86
C ALA A 148 20.37 2.48 10.19
N LEU A 149 19.28 2.28 10.91
CA LEU A 149 18.03 1.76 10.38
C LEU A 149 17.43 2.72 9.33
N SER A 150 17.47 4.03 9.58
CA SER A 150 17.01 5.04 8.63
C SER A 150 17.71 4.94 7.29
N VAL A 151 19.02 4.86 7.28
CA VAL A 151 19.82 4.78 6.04
C VAL A 151 19.70 3.42 5.39
N GLN A 152 19.77 2.34 6.17
CA GLN A 152 19.72 0.97 5.66
C GLN A 152 18.39 0.67 4.96
N TYR A 153 17.27 1.07 5.56
CA TYR A 153 15.93 0.79 5.07
C TYR A 153 15.25 2.00 4.41
N SER A 154 15.96 3.12 4.28
CA SER A 154 15.42 4.35 3.66
C SER A 154 14.10 4.81 4.31
N VAL A 155 14.06 4.83 5.64
CA VAL A 155 12.93 5.25 6.47
C VAL A 155 13.32 6.51 7.23
N PRO A 156 12.49 7.58 7.29
CA PRO A 156 12.81 8.79 8.07
C PRO A 156 13.07 8.47 9.55
N GLU A 157 14.05 9.16 10.15
CA GLU A 157 14.48 8.91 11.54
C GLU A 157 13.31 9.02 12.53
N TRP A 158 12.42 10.02 12.37
CA TRP A 158 11.24 10.16 13.23
C TRP A 158 10.33 8.93 13.21
N LEU A 159 10.20 8.28 12.04
CA LEU A 159 9.38 7.08 11.89
C LEU A 159 10.09 5.85 12.47
N VAL A 160 11.42 5.77 12.35
CA VAL A 160 12.22 4.74 13.02
C VAL A 160 12.05 4.86 14.55
N GLU A 161 12.19 6.07 15.10
CA GLU A 161 11.99 6.35 16.53
C GLU A 161 10.58 5.96 16.98
N LYS A 162 9.54 6.40 16.24
CA LYS A 162 8.15 6.12 16.53
C LYS A 162 7.89 4.60 16.59
N ILE A 163 8.20 3.88 15.54
CA ILE A 163 7.93 2.44 15.46
C ILE A 163 8.76 1.67 16.49
N SER A 164 10.01 2.07 16.71
CA SER A 164 10.85 1.46 17.75
C SER A 164 10.31 1.69 19.16
N LYS A 165 9.72 2.85 19.43
CA LYS A 165 9.05 3.16 20.69
C LYS A 165 7.78 2.34 20.87
N ASP A 166 6.98 2.20 19.82
CA ASP A 166 5.66 1.56 19.86
C ASP A 166 5.73 0.03 19.94
N TYR A 167 6.72 -0.59 19.27
CA TYR A 167 6.81 -2.05 19.08
C TYR A 167 8.16 -2.66 19.48
N GLY A 168 9.13 -1.85 19.87
CA GLY A 168 10.50 -2.27 20.13
C GLY A 168 11.38 -2.26 18.88
N VAL A 169 12.71 -2.14 19.09
CA VAL A 169 13.71 -1.98 18.04
C VAL A 169 13.74 -3.19 17.09
N GLU A 170 13.64 -4.40 17.62
CA GLU A 170 13.71 -5.63 16.82
C GLU A 170 12.47 -5.77 15.90
N ALA A 171 11.28 -5.47 16.40
CA ALA A 171 10.06 -5.46 15.59
C ALA A 171 10.13 -4.39 14.50
N ALA A 172 10.65 -3.20 14.82
CA ALA A 172 10.87 -2.12 13.83
C ALA A 172 11.84 -2.57 12.73
N LYS A 173 12.95 -3.22 13.10
CA LYS A 173 13.95 -3.75 12.16
C LYS A 173 13.33 -4.78 11.21
N ASN A 174 12.60 -5.75 11.75
CA ASN A 174 11.91 -6.78 10.97
C ASN A 174 10.86 -6.16 10.02
N MET A 175 10.08 -5.19 10.51
CA MET A 175 9.12 -4.47 9.71
C MET A 175 9.78 -3.73 8.53
N PHE A 176 10.89 -3.02 8.78
CA PHE A 176 11.58 -2.30 7.71
C PHE A 176 12.33 -3.22 6.74
N ALA A 177 12.86 -4.35 7.21
CA ALA A 177 13.46 -5.36 6.35
C ALA A 177 12.45 -5.97 5.37
N SER A 178 11.23 -6.26 5.84
CA SER A 178 10.14 -6.83 5.04
C SER A 178 9.70 -5.96 3.86
N LEU A 179 10.01 -4.66 3.86
CA LEU A 179 9.72 -3.77 2.74
C LEU A 179 10.38 -4.21 1.42
N TYR A 180 11.45 -4.99 1.51
CA TYR A 180 12.27 -5.40 0.36
C TYR A 180 12.19 -6.89 0.03
N GLU A 181 11.33 -7.62 0.74
CA GLU A 181 11.10 -9.06 0.53
C GLU A 181 10.01 -9.32 -0.52
N ASN A 182 9.99 -10.52 -1.11
CA ASN A 182 8.93 -11.01 -1.99
C ASN A 182 8.43 -10.00 -3.03
N VAL A 183 9.35 -9.40 -3.79
CA VAL A 183 9.01 -8.46 -4.86
C VAL A 183 8.51 -9.25 -6.08
N GLY A 184 7.26 -9.01 -6.49
CA GLY A 184 6.70 -9.56 -7.74
C GLY A 184 5.52 -10.52 -7.59
N SER A 185 5.12 -10.91 -6.38
CA SER A 185 3.86 -11.59 -6.12
C SER A 185 2.78 -10.61 -5.63
N ILE A 186 1.53 -10.91 -5.92
CA ILE A 186 0.37 -10.23 -5.35
C ILE A 186 -0.59 -11.24 -4.74
N THR A 187 -1.32 -10.82 -3.73
CA THR A 187 -2.38 -11.62 -3.13
C THR A 187 -3.72 -11.33 -3.80
N ILE A 188 -4.48 -12.38 -4.07
CA ILE A 188 -5.83 -12.32 -4.61
C ILE A 188 -6.79 -13.08 -3.71
N ARG A 189 -8.04 -12.64 -3.68
CA ARG A 189 -9.15 -13.36 -3.06
C ARG A 189 -10.07 -13.92 -4.16
N VAL A 190 -10.30 -15.23 -4.12
CA VAL A 190 -11.24 -15.89 -5.02
C VAL A 190 -12.67 -15.55 -4.59
N ASN A 191 -13.55 -15.24 -5.56
CA ASN A 191 -14.95 -14.97 -5.35
C ASN A 191 -15.73 -16.31 -5.35
N ASN A 192 -15.87 -16.91 -4.18
CA ASN A 192 -16.35 -18.29 -4.03
C ASN A 192 -17.83 -18.48 -4.40
N SER A 193 -18.63 -17.42 -4.46
CA SER A 193 -19.98 -17.50 -5.03
C SER A 193 -19.99 -17.71 -6.55
N LYS A 194 -18.84 -17.55 -7.24
CA LYS A 194 -18.70 -17.68 -8.70
C LYS A 194 -17.88 -18.90 -9.13
N ILE A 195 -16.83 -19.23 -8.40
CA ILE A 195 -15.91 -20.30 -8.74
C ILE A 195 -15.25 -20.84 -7.46
N SER A 196 -14.96 -22.12 -7.38
CA SER A 196 -14.18 -22.66 -6.26
C SER A 196 -12.72 -22.23 -6.32
N THR A 197 -12.04 -22.24 -5.18
CA THR A 197 -10.62 -21.86 -5.10
C THR A 197 -9.75 -22.81 -5.93
N GLU A 198 -10.09 -24.08 -5.96
CA GLU A 198 -9.43 -25.12 -6.73
C GLU A 198 -9.57 -24.89 -8.24
N GLU A 199 -10.79 -24.65 -8.72
CA GLU A 199 -11.04 -24.38 -10.15
C GLU A 199 -10.36 -23.08 -10.60
N CYS A 200 -10.38 -22.04 -9.77
CA CYS A 200 -9.69 -20.78 -10.05
C CYS A 200 -8.17 -20.99 -10.13
N THR A 201 -7.61 -21.79 -9.24
CA THR A 201 -6.18 -22.15 -9.24
C THR A 201 -5.78 -22.86 -10.54
N GLU A 202 -6.58 -23.85 -10.97
CA GLU A 202 -6.30 -24.59 -12.22
C GLU A 202 -6.46 -23.69 -13.47
N LEU A 203 -7.41 -22.77 -13.45
CA LEU A 203 -7.59 -21.81 -14.53
C LEU A 203 -6.39 -20.86 -14.64
N LEU A 204 -5.94 -20.28 -13.52
CA LEU A 204 -4.78 -19.39 -13.48
C LEU A 204 -3.49 -20.10 -13.95
N LYS A 205 -3.28 -21.37 -13.57
CA LYS A 205 -2.14 -22.17 -14.07
C LYS A 205 -2.22 -22.38 -15.57
N LYS A 206 -3.40 -22.62 -16.14
CA LYS A 206 -3.61 -22.73 -17.60
C LYS A 206 -3.33 -21.41 -18.31
N GLU A 207 -3.56 -20.28 -17.66
CA GLU A 207 -3.21 -18.93 -18.14
C GLU A 207 -1.71 -18.62 -17.99
N GLY A 208 -0.89 -19.58 -17.48
CA GLY A 208 0.56 -19.42 -17.31
C GLY A 208 0.97 -18.68 -16.04
N VAL A 209 0.05 -18.50 -15.10
CA VAL A 209 0.29 -17.82 -13.82
C VAL A 209 0.85 -18.80 -12.81
N GLN A 210 1.86 -18.40 -12.06
CA GLN A 210 2.33 -19.14 -10.88
C GLN A 210 1.40 -18.86 -9.72
N VAL A 211 0.93 -19.92 -9.04
CA VAL A 211 -0.09 -19.82 -7.99
C VAL A 211 0.36 -20.60 -6.77
N GLU A 212 0.36 -19.94 -5.61
CA GLU A 212 0.60 -20.54 -4.30
C GLU A 212 -0.58 -20.22 -3.38
N LYS A 213 -0.84 -21.07 -2.37
CA LYS A 213 -1.83 -20.75 -1.34
C LYS A 213 -1.29 -19.65 -0.43
N ALA A 214 -2.08 -18.61 -0.23
CA ALA A 214 -1.79 -17.65 0.81
C ALA A 214 -2.13 -18.25 2.20
N VAL A 215 -1.55 -17.66 3.25
CA VAL A 215 -1.79 -18.10 4.62
C VAL A 215 -3.02 -17.41 5.21
N TYR A 216 -3.59 -17.95 6.28
CA TYR A 216 -4.65 -17.39 7.15
C TYR A 216 -6.05 -17.30 6.56
N VAL A 217 -6.25 -17.30 5.23
CA VAL A 217 -7.56 -17.20 4.58
C VAL A 217 -7.65 -18.26 3.48
N GLU A 218 -8.70 -19.09 3.54
CA GLU A 218 -8.83 -20.31 2.72
C GLU A 218 -8.91 -20.01 1.21
N ASN A 219 -9.63 -18.95 0.82
CA ASN A 219 -9.81 -18.54 -0.57
C ASN A 219 -8.82 -17.45 -1.03
N ALA A 220 -7.70 -17.32 -0.32
CA ALA A 220 -6.61 -16.41 -0.68
C ALA A 220 -5.49 -17.16 -1.42
N LEU A 221 -5.03 -16.58 -2.52
CA LEU A 221 -3.92 -17.11 -3.33
C LEU A 221 -2.86 -16.02 -3.52
N GLU A 222 -1.58 -16.42 -3.56
CA GLU A 222 -0.49 -15.59 -4.06
C GLU A 222 -0.23 -15.93 -5.51
N ILE A 223 -0.18 -14.92 -6.38
CA ILE A 223 0.04 -15.10 -7.80
C ILE A 223 1.23 -14.27 -8.32
N SER A 224 1.96 -14.86 -9.28
CA SER A 224 3.10 -14.22 -9.94
C SER A 224 3.29 -14.75 -11.35
N GLY A 225 4.26 -14.19 -12.10
CA GLY A 225 4.64 -14.70 -13.43
C GLY A 225 3.74 -14.22 -14.59
N TYR A 226 2.69 -13.46 -14.33
CA TYR A 226 1.83 -12.86 -15.38
C TYR A 226 2.42 -11.54 -15.93
N ASP A 227 1.94 -11.10 -17.08
CA ASP A 227 2.34 -9.81 -17.69
C ASP A 227 1.46 -8.66 -17.19
N SER A 228 0.13 -8.82 -17.31
CA SER A 228 -0.86 -7.86 -16.80
C SER A 228 -2.13 -8.61 -16.39
N LEU A 229 -2.70 -8.24 -15.26
CA LEU A 229 -3.99 -8.79 -14.80
C LEU A 229 -5.10 -8.59 -15.83
N ALA A 230 -5.10 -7.47 -16.53
CA ALA A 230 -6.09 -7.15 -17.55
C ALA A 230 -6.12 -8.16 -18.71
N PHE A 231 -5.06 -8.93 -18.92
CA PHE A 231 -4.98 -9.95 -19.96
C PHE A 231 -5.45 -11.34 -19.50
N LEU A 232 -5.65 -11.53 -18.20
CA LEU A 232 -6.16 -12.79 -17.66
C LEU A 232 -7.67 -12.87 -17.80
N GLU A 233 -8.16 -13.90 -18.47
CA GLU A 233 -9.60 -14.16 -18.63
C GLU A 233 -10.28 -14.35 -17.26
N SER A 234 -9.60 -15.04 -16.35
CA SER A 234 -10.03 -15.22 -14.96
C SER A 234 -10.26 -13.90 -14.22
N PHE A 235 -9.41 -12.89 -14.45
CA PHE A 235 -9.60 -11.54 -13.91
C PHE A 235 -10.76 -10.80 -14.57
N GLN A 236 -10.84 -10.84 -15.90
CA GLN A 236 -11.92 -10.19 -16.66
C GLN A 236 -13.30 -10.74 -16.28
N LYS A 237 -13.40 -12.06 -16.04
CA LYS A 237 -14.62 -12.71 -15.57
C LYS A 237 -14.96 -12.44 -14.10
N GLY A 238 -14.10 -11.71 -13.39
CA GLY A 238 -14.30 -11.38 -11.99
C GLY A 238 -14.29 -12.59 -11.06
N TYR A 239 -13.52 -13.62 -11.39
CA TYR A 239 -13.39 -14.81 -10.54
C TYR A 239 -12.56 -14.53 -9.30
N PHE A 240 -11.75 -13.49 -9.32
CA PHE A 240 -10.99 -13.02 -8.16
C PHE A 240 -10.88 -11.50 -8.09
N GLN A 241 -10.54 -11.02 -6.91
CA GLN A 241 -10.21 -9.63 -6.61
C GLN A 241 -8.79 -9.53 -6.06
N VAL A 242 -8.03 -8.52 -6.49
CA VAL A 242 -6.74 -8.21 -5.84
C VAL A 242 -7.04 -7.66 -4.45
N GLN A 243 -6.60 -8.38 -3.44
CA GLN A 243 -6.85 -8.00 -2.05
C GLN A 243 -5.76 -8.62 -1.17
N ASP A 244 -5.19 -7.85 -0.25
CA ASP A 244 -4.27 -8.39 0.75
C ASP A 244 -5.02 -9.22 1.79
N VAL A 245 -4.36 -10.25 2.33
CA VAL A 245 -4.94 -11.11 3.37
C VAL A 245 -5.46 -10.28 4.54
N SER A 246 -4.69 -9.28 5.00
CA SER A 246 -5.10 -8.38 6.09
C SER A 246 -6.44 -7.69 5.81
N SER A 247 -6.64 -7.25 4.58
CA SER A 247 -7.90 -6.61 4.14
C SER A 247 -9.05 -7.62 4.01
N MET A 248 -8.77 -8.91 3.74
CA MET A 248 -9.79 -9.96 3.71
C MET A 248 -10.35 -10.24 5.10
N LEU A 249 -9.54 -10.10 6.16
CA LEU A 249 -9.96 -10.31 7.54
C LEU A 249 -11.12 -9.39 7.96
N VAL A 250 -11.27 -8.22 7.33
CA VAL A 250 -12.41 -7.31 7.57
C VAL A 250 -13.73 -7.97 7.20
N GLY A 251 -13.80 -8.61 6.02
CA GLY A 251 -14.99 -9.35 5.58
C GLY A 251 -15.32 -10.54 6.50
N LEU A 252 -14.29 -11.28 6.93
CA LEU A 252 -14.45 -12.38 7.87
C LEU A 252 -14.93 -11.89 9.25
N ALA A 253 -14.38 -10.77 9.75
CA ALA A 253 -14.81 -10.17 11.01
C ALA A 253 -16.23 -9.60 10.95
N ALA A 254 -16.63 -9.05 9.79
CA ALA A 254 -18.00 -8.60 9.54
C ALA A 254 -19.00 -9.75 9.69
N ALA A 255 -18.62 -10.97 9.29
CA ALA A 255 -19.40 -12.20 9.42
C ALA A 255 -20.90 -11.99 9.09
N PRO A 256 -21.26 -11.51 7.89
CA PRO A 256 -22.62 -11.13 7.58
C PRO A 256 -23.53 -12.37 7.55
N THR A 257 -24.71 -12.25 8.16
CA THR A 257 -25.75 -13.28 8.04
C THR A 257 -26.54 -13.12 6.74
N ALA A 258 -27.18 -14.20 6.28
CA ALA A 258 -28.02 -14.15 5.09
C ALA A 258 -29.10 -13.06 5.23
N GLY A 259 -29.28 -12.24 4.20
CA GLY A 259 -30.24 -11.14 4.17
C GLY A 259 -29.76 -9.84 4.83
N ALA A 260 -28.55 -9.80 5.40
CA ALA A 260 -28.03 -8.62 6.12
C ALA A 260 -27.93 -7.38 5.20
N GLN A 261 -28.20 -6.22 5.79
CA GLN A 261 -27.97 -4.90 5.20
C GLN A 261 -26.60 -4.37 5.69
N ILE A 262 -25.70 -4.07 4.77
CA ILE A 262 -24.33 -3.66 5.07
C ILE A 262 -24.06 -2.26 4.49
N ILE A 263 -23.40 -1.41 5.27
CA ILE A 263 -22.88 -0.14 4.80
C ILE A 263 -21.36 -0.16 4.96
N ASP A 264 -20.63 0.06 3.86
CA ASP A 264 -19.18 0.30 3.84
C ASP A 264 -18.96 1.79 3.59
N ILE A 265 -18.47 2.52 4.59
CA ILE A 265 -18.51 4.00 4.61
C ILE A 265 -17.34 4.69 3.90
N CYS A 266 -16.24 3.96 3.62
CA CYS A 266 -15.06 4.45 2.89
C CYS A 266 -14.55 3.36 1.95
N ALA A 267 -15.40 2.93 1.02
CA ALA A 267 -15.33 1.65 0.34
C ALA A 267 -14.24 1.53 -0.74
N ALA A 268 -13.82 2.63 -1.36
CA ALA A 268 -12.97 2.56 -2.56
C ALA A 268 -11.62 1.86 -2.32
N PRO A 269 -11.21 0.99 -3.24
CA PRO A 269 -11.80 0.68 -4.56
C PRO A 269 -12.88 -0.42 -4.56
N GLY A 270 -13.45 -0.81 -3.42
CA GLY A 270 -14.57 -1.75 -3.32
C GLY A 270 -14.19 -3.19 -2.90
N GLY A 271 -12.93 -3.46 -2.61
CA GLY A 271 -12.47 -4.83 -2.31
C GLY A 271 -13.17 -5.46 -1.08
N LYS A 272 -13.38 -4.70 0.00
CA LYS A 272 -14.08 -5.14 1.22
C LYS A 272 -15.57 -5.29 0.99
N SER A 273 -16.18 -4.31 0.32
CA SER A 273 -17.61 -4.35 -0.06
C SER A 273 -17.94 -5.56 -0.95
N ILE A 274 -17.09 -5.83 -1.96
CA ILE A 274 -17.24 -7.01 -2.83
C ILE A 274 -17.04 -8.30 -2.03
N HIS A 275 -16.14 -8.32 -1.05
CA HIS A 275 -15.94 -9.49 -0.19
C HIS A 275 -17.21 -9.83 0.60
N VAL A 276 -17.79 -8.85 1.27
CA VAL A 276 -19.02 -9.12 2.04
C VAL A 276 -20.23 -9.39 1.14
N ALA A 277 -20.28 -8.82 -0.08
CA ALA A 277 -21.29 -9.15 -1.07
C ALA A 277 -21.17 -10.62 -1.56
N ASP A 278 -19.94 -11.12 -1.74
CA ASP A 278 -19.65 -12.53 -2.04
C ASP A 278 -20.08 -13.46 -0.88
N LEU A 279 -19.76 -13.08 0.37
CA LEU A 279 -20.16 -13.84 1.56
C LEU A 279 -21.70 -13.91 1.75
N LEU A 280 -22.43 -12.87 1.35
CA LEU A 280 -23.89 -12.85 1.35
C LEU A 280 -24.52 -13.81 0.32
N ASN A 281 -23.74 -14.29 -0.64
CA ASN A 281 -24.17 -15.26 -1.66
C ASN A 281 -25.52 -14.89 -2.33
N GLY A 282 -25.63 -13.64 -2.80
CA GLY A 282 -26.82 -13.13 -3.47
C GLY A 282 -27.99 -12.74 -2.55
N THR A 283 -27.86 -12.90 -1.24
CA THR A 283 -28.84 -12.43 -0.24
C THR A 283 -28.43 -11.08 0.32
N GLY A 284 -29.38 -10.34 0.93
CA GLY A 284 -29.06 -9.04 1.54
C GLY A 284 -28.58 -7.99 0.55
N HIS A 285 -27.95 -6.92 1.07
CA HIS A 285 -27.46 -5.83 0.24
C HIS A 285 -26.27 -5.12 0.87
N VAL A 286 -25.33 -4.64 0.04
CA VAL A 286 -24.19 -3.82 0.43
C VAL A 286 -24.29 -2.44 -0.21
N GLU A 287 -24.32 -1.38 0.58
CA GLU A 287 -24.17 -0.01 0.10
C GLU A 287 -22.72 0.44 0.33
N ALA A 288 -21.95 0.53 -0.76
CA ALA A 288 -20.55 0.95 -0.75
C ALA A 288 -20.47 2.45 -0.99
N ARG A 289 -19.96 3.22 0.00
CA ARG A 289 -19.91 4.69 -0.03
C ARG A 289 -18.48 5.20 -0.16
N ASP A 290 -18.28 6.28 -0.90
CA ASP A 290 -17.02 7.03 -0.87
C ASP A 290 -17.23 8.50 -1.23
N LEU A 291 -16.23 9.35 -0.93
CA LEU A 291 -16.33 10.80 -0.97
C LEU A 291 -16.42 11.39 -2.38
N THR A 292 -15.72 10.81 -3.37
CA THR A 292 -15.55 11.41 -4.70
C THR A 292 -16.12 10.55 -5.82
N ASP A 293 -16.62 11.18 -6.90
CA ASP A 293 -17.12 10.48 -8.07
C ASP A 293 -16.07 9.55 -8.70
N TYR A 294 -14.78 9.97 -8.69
CA TYR A 294 -13.69 9.13 -9.15
C TYR A 294 -13.57 7.82 -8.36
N LYS A 295 -13.66 7.89 -7.02
CA LYS A 295 -13.58 6.71 -6.15
C LYS A 295 -14.81 5.82 -6.28
N VAL A 296 -15.99 6.43 -6.41
CA VAL A 296 -17.24 5.70 -6.68
C VAL A 296 -17.15 4.98 -8.01
N GLY A 297 -16.64 5.62 -9.07
CA GLY A 297 -16.38 4.97 -10.35
C GLY A 297 -15.48 3.74 -10.26
N LEU A 298 -14.43 3.77 -9.41
CA LEU A 298 -13.58 2.59 -9.16
C LEU A 298 -14.35 1.44 -8.49
N ILE A 299 -15.29 1.76 -7.60
CA ILE A 299 -16.16 0.75 -6.97
C ILE A 299 -17.07 0.14 -8.02
N GLU A 300 -17.73 0.96 -8.84
CA GLU A 300 -18.65 0.52 -9.90
C GLU A 300 -17.94 -0.34 -10.95
N GLU A 301 -16.74 0.03 -11.39
CA GLU A 301 -15.91 -0.78 -12.29
C GLU A 301 -15.66 -2.19 -11.72
N ASN A 302 -15.29 -2.28 -10.44
CA ASN A 302 -15.04 -3.55 -9.78
C ASN A 302 -16.34 -4.36 -9.55
N ILE A 303 -17.45 -3.72 -9.21
CA ILE A 303 -18.78 -4.37 -9.10
C ILE A 303 -19.15 -4.97 -10.45
N SER A 304 -19.06 -4.19 -11.52
CA SER A 304 -19.40 -4.63 -12.88
C SER A 304 -18.52 -5.80 -13.33
N ARG A 305 -17.20 -5.71 -13.13
CA ARG A 305 -16.26 -6.77 -13.46
C ARG A 305 -16.54 -8.05 -12.67
N CYS A 306 -16.80 -7.93 -11.38
CA CYS A 306 -17.11 -9.09 -10.52
C CYS A 306 -18.54 -9.60 -10.72
N GLY A 307 -19.45 -8.81 -11.30
CA GLY A 307 -20.82 -9.22 -11.64
C GLY A 307 -21.73 -9.48 -10.44
N PHE A 308 -21.52 -8.76 -9.33
CA PHE A 308 -22.40 -8.82 -8.17
C PHE A 308 -23.61 -7.90 -8.34
N SER A 309 -24.82 -8.39 -8.06
CA SER A 309 -26.10 -7.63 -8.15
C SER A 309 -26.60 -7.14 -6.79
N ASN A 310 -26.03 -7.63 -5.69
CA ASN A 310 -26.41 -7.31 -4.32
C ASN A 310 -25.53 -6.22 -3.69
N ILE A 311 -24.92 -5.37 -4.51
CA ILE A 311 -24.08 -4.25 -4.08
C ILE A 311 -24.32 -3.02 -4.94
N THR A 312 -24.41 -1.86 -4.31
CA THR A 312 -24.51 -0.56 -4.99
C THR A 312 -23.43 0.40 -4.50
N ALA A 313 -22.96 1.27 -5.38
CA ALA A 313 -22.02 2.32 -5.02
C ALA A 313 -22.76 3.67 -4.89
N LYS A 314 -22.35 4.49 -3.91
CA LYS A 314 -22.96 5.80 -3.64
C LYS A 314 -21.92 6.83 -3.24
N ARG A 315 -21.96 8.01 -3.88
CA ARG A 315 -21.15 9.13 -3.40
C ARG A 315 -21.74 9.67 -2.11
N MET A 316 -20.91 9.70 -1.04
CA MET A 316 -21.30 10.25 0.25
C MET A 316 -20.08 10.70 1.03
N ASP A 317 -20.18 11.85 1.69
CA ASP A 317 -19.17 12.31 2.65
C ASP A 317 -19.45 11.67 4.03
N ALA A 318 -18.55 10.81 4.48
CA ALA A 318 -18.68 10.13 5.76
C ALA A 318 -18.65 11.08 6.97
N CYS A 319 -18.15 12.31 6.79
CA CYS A 319 -18.19 13.37 7.81
C CYS A 319 -19.59 14.00 7.97
N VAL A 320 -20.52 13.72 7.05
CA VAL A 320 -21.89 14.25 7.08
C VAL A 320 -22.85 13.11 7.42
N LEU A 321 -23.65 13.28 8.48
CA LEU A 321 -24.61 12.27 8.91
C LEU A 321 -25.72 12.12 7.88
N ASP A 322 -25.95 10.88 7.41
CA ASP A 322 -27.11 10.52 6.62
C ASP A 322 -28.26 10.08 7.52
N GLU A 323 -29.18 10.97 7.77
CA GLU A 323 -30.35 10.71 8.64
C GLU A 323 -31.24 9.57 8.15
N GLN A 324 -31.25 9.30 6.82
CA GLN A 324 -32.06 8.22 6.24
C GLN A 324 -31.49 6.83 6.52
N SER A 325 -30.21 6.77 6.81
CA SER A 325 -29.50 5.51 7.11
C SER A 325 -29.45 5.16 8.59
N ARG A 326 -30.06 5.95 9.48
CA ARG A 326 -30.06 5.63 10.92
C ARG A 326 -30.64 4.25 11.18
N GLU A 327 -29.90 3.45 11.96
CA GLU A 327 -30.29 2.09 12.37
C GLU A 327 -30.77 1.19 11.22
N SER A 328 -30.19 1.39 10.02
CA SER A 328 -30.56 0.62 8.83
C SER A 328 -29.66 -0.59 8.56
N ALA A 329 -28.42 -0.56 9.08
CA ALA A 329 -27.42 -1.56 8.79
C ALA A 329 -27.26 -2.60 9.92
N ASP A 330 -27.24 -3.87 9.54
CA ASP A 330 -26.88 -4.98 10.42
C ASP A 330 -25.37 -4.98 10.67
N VAL A 331 -24.60 -4.55 9.64
CA VAL A 331 -23.14 -4.41 9.71
C VAL A 331 -22.71 -3.08 9.09
N VAL A 332 -21.84 -2.36 9.77
CA VAL A 332 -21.12 -1.20 9.21
C VAL A 332 -19.63 -1.51 9.14
N ILE A 333 -19.03 -1.34 7.97
CA ILE A 333 -17.59 -1.41 7.75
C ILE A 333 -17.04 0.01 7.77
N ALA A 334 -16.12 0.26 8.69
CA ALA A 334 -15.41 1.53 8.87
C ALA A 334 -13.90 1.32 8.61
N ASP A 335 -13.55 1.07 7.33
CA ASP A 335 -12.14 1.03 6.87
C ASP A 335 -11.70 2.45 6.56
N LEU A 336 -11.20 3.15 7.57
CA LEU A 336 -11.09 4.59 7.54
C LEU A 336 -9.82 5.12 6.87
N PRO A 337 -9.86 6.33 6.30
CA PRO A 337 -8.65 7.04 5.88
C PRO A 337 -7.65 7.08 7.04
N CYS A 338 -6.42 6.66 6.78
CA CYS A 338 -5.37 6.52 7.78
C CYS A 338 -4.00 6.86 7.21
N SER A 339 -2.98 6.91 8.06
CA SER A 339 -1.60 7.24 7.68
C SER A 339 -0.97 6.25 6.69
N GLY A 340 -1.50 5.02 6.58
CA GLY A 340 -1.01 4.02 5.64
C GLY A 340 0.37 3.45 5.98
N LEU A 341 0.83 3.60 7.21
CA LEU A 341 2.17 3.13 7.62
C LEU A 341 2.31 1.60 7.64
N GLY A 342 1.22 0.86 7.47
CA GLY A 342 1.23 -0.59 7.32
C GLY A 342 1.49 -1.07 5.89
N VAL A 343 1.27 -0.20 4.89
CA VAL A 343 1.36 -0.57 3.45
C VAL A 343 2.56 0.08 2.74
N LEU A 344 3.62 0.40 3.48
CA LEU A 344 4.82 1.06 2.96
C LEU A 344 5.52 0.27 1.85
N LYS A 345 5.38 -1.05 1.83
CA LYS A 345 5.89 -1.92 0.76
C LYS A 345 5.22 -1.62 -0.59
N LYS A 346 3.90 -1.38 -0.58
CA LYS A 346 3.09 -1.10 -1.78
C LYS A 346 3.05 0.38 -2.14
N LYS A 347 3.24 1.25 -1.15
CA LYS A 347 3.20 2.72 -1.28
C LYS A 347 4.39 3.34 -0.56
N SER A 348 5.57 3.13 -1.12
CA SER A 348 6.85 3.49 -0.48
C SER A 348 7.06 4.99 -0.26
N ASP A 349 6.32 5.86 -0.97
CA ASP A 349 6.38 7.31 -0.84
C ASP A 349 5.69 7.83 0.42
N ILE A 350 4.74 7.08 1.00
CA ILE A 350 4.03 7.47 2.23
C ILE A 350 5.00 7.82 3.35
N LYS A 351 6.05 7.03 3.56
CA LYS A 351 7.04 7.26 4.64
C LYS A 351 7.74 8.62 4.56
N TYR A 352 7.78 9.25 3.37
CA TYR A 352 8.40 10.57 3.17
C TYR A 352 7.41 11.74 3.19
N ARG A 353 6.11 11.43 3.13
CA ARG A 353 5.03 12.44 3.12
C ARG A 353 4.39 12.59 4.48
N MET A 354 4.32 11.49 5.24
CA MET A 354 3.68 11.46 6.54
C MET A 354 4.51 12.17 7.62
N SER A 355 3.82 12.78 8.57
CA SER A 355 4.36 13.39 9.78
C SER A 355 3.47 13.08 10.97
N GLN A 356 3.98 13.28 12.19
CA GLN A 356 3.20 13.07 13.41
C GLN A 356 1.93 13.94 13.45
N SER A 357 2.01 15.21 13.03
CA SER A 357 0.84 16.10 12.98
C SER A 357 -0.24 15.64 12.02
N GLN A 358 0.15 15.04 10.89
CA GLN A 358 -0.82 14.47 9.95
C GLN A 358 -1.50 13.22 10.50
N ILE A 359 -0.81 12.41 11.33
CA ILE A 359 -1.44 11.29 12.04
C ILE A 359 -2.50 11.82 13.01
N GLU A 360 -2.20 12.89 13.76
CA GLU A 360 -3.15 13.52 14.68
C GLU A 360 -4.39 14.09 13.96
N GLU A 361 -4.20 14.73 12.80
CA GLU A 361 -5.31 15.20 11.94
C GLU A 361 -6.18 14.03 11.46
N LEU A 362 -5.57 12.91 11.08
CA LEU A 362 -6.30 11.71 10.66
C LEU A 362 -7.09 11.07 11.81
N VAL A 363 -6.55 11.06 13.01
CA VAL A 363 -7.27 10.59 14.23
C VAL A 363 -8.55 11.38 14.44
N GLU A 364 -8.51 12.71 14.33
CA GLU A 364 -9.71 13.54 14.49
C GLU A 364 -10.72 13.37 13.34
N LEU A 365 -10.24 13.18 12.12
CA LEU A 365 -11.09 12.81 10.99
C LEU A 365 -11.80 11.47 11.23
N GLN A 366 -11.08 10.46 11.68
CA GLN A 366 -11.62 9.13 11.99
C GLN A 366 -12.68 9.21 13.08
N ARG A 367 -12.46 9.99 14.15
CA ARG A 367 -13.45 10.24 15.20
C ARG A 367 -14.72 10.89 14.68
N THR A 368 -14.59 11.85 13.77
CA THR A 368 -15.73 12.51 13.13
C THR A 368 -16.57 11.49 12.33
N ILE A 369 -15.91 10.65 11.54
CA ILE A 369 -16.57 9.60 10.76
C ILE A 369 -17.22 8.55 11.67
N LEU A 370 -16.54 8.11 12.73
CA LEU A 370 -17.04 7.09 13.66
C LEU A 370 -18.30 7.56 14.41
N LYS A 371 -18.39 8.84 14.77
CA LYS A 371 -19.61 9.43 15.37
C LYS A 371 -20.82 9.32 14.44
N ASN A 372 -20.62 9.38 13.12
CA ASN A 372 -21.69 9.17 12.15
C ASN A 372 -21.96 7.68 11.92
N ALA A 373 -20.91 6.89 11.75
CA ALA A 373 -20.98 5.46 11.45
C ALA A 373 -21.81 4.67 12.49
N VAL A 374 -21.62 4.96 13.78
CA VAL A 374 -22.36 4.27 14.86
C VAL A 374 -23.88 4.49 14.76
N ASN A 375 -24.33 5.63 14.20
CA ASN A 375 -25.76 5.89 14.01
C ASN A 375 -26.40 5.00 12.93
N TYR A 376 -25.62 4.50 11.98
CA TYR A 376 -26.13 3.62 10.92
C TYR A 376 -26.33 2.19 11.40
N VAL A 377 -25.55 1.76 12.40
CA VAL A 377 -25.65 0.41 12.98
C VAL A 377 -26.94 0.27 13.76
N LYS A 378 -27.70 -0.82 13.53
CA LYS A 378 -28.82 -1.23 14.37
C LYS A 378 -28.37 -1.56 15.79
N THR A 379 -29.22 -1.38 16.80
CA THR A 379 -28.96 -1.91 18.14
C THR A 379 -28.72 -3.42 18.07
N GLY A 380 -27.62 -3.91 18.67
CA GLY A 380 -27.15 -5.30 18.55
C GLY A 380 -26.39 -5.61 17.27
N GLY A 381 -26.34 -4.68 16.29
CA GLY A 381 -25.58 -4.82 15.03
C GLY A 381 -24.08 -4.66 15.25
N THR A 382 -23.32 -4.96 14.18
CA THR A 382 -21.85 -4.99 14.19
C THR A 382 -21.24 -3.75 13.53
N LEU A 383 -20.22 -3.17 14.16
CA LEU A 383 -19.30 -2.22 13.53
C LEU A 383 -17.90 -2.84 13.46
N VAL A 384 -17.34 -2.89 12.26
CA VAL A 384 -15.95 -3.34 12.03
C VAL A 384 -15.12 -2.11 11.72
N TYR A 385 -14.23 -1.76 12.64
CA TYR A 385 -13.23 -0.70 12.45
C TYR A 385 -11.95 -1.28 11.91
N SER A 386 -11.36 -0.65 10.90
CA SER A 386 -10.07 -1.08 10.36
C SER A 386 -9.24 0.07 9.79
N THR A 387 -7.92 -0.11 9.80
CA THR A 387 -6.94 0.79 9.23
C THR A 387 -5.78 0.01 8.61
N CYS A 388 -5.19 0.53 7.53
CA CYS A 388 -3.96 -0.02 6.94
C CYS A 388 -2.71 0.64 7.54
N THR A 389 -2.71 0.89 8.84
CA THR A 389 -1.59 1.51 9.57
C THR A 389 -1.13 0.70 10.78
N VAL A 390 0.05 1.03 11.26
CA VAL A 390 0.63 0.52 12.49
C VAL A 390 0.78 1.61 13.57
N ALA A 391 0.20 2.79 13.35
CA ALA A 391 0.22 3.88 14.31
C ALA A 391 -0.75 3.59 15.46
N LYS A 392 -0.26 3.51 16.69
CA LYS A 392 -1.09 3.22 17.88
C LYS A 392 -2.17 4.27 18.13
N GLU A 393 -1.91 5.53 17.72
CA GLU A 393 -2.87 6.63 17.81
C GLU A 393 -4.14 6.37 17.01
N GLU A 394 -3.99 5.75 15.82
CA GLU A 394 -5.08 5.41 14.93
C GLU A 394 -5.69 4.02 15.23
N ASN A 395 -5.05 3.22 16.09
CA ASN A 395 -5.42 1.84 16.38
C ASN A 395 -5.89 1.68 17.84
N ASP A 396 -5.01 1.27 18.76
CA ASP A 396 -5.39 0.99 20.17
C ASP A 396 -6.01 2.20 20.87
N GLN A 397 -5.41 3.39 20.71
CA GLN A 397 -5.91 4.62 21.31
C GLN A 397 -7.26 5.04 20.72
N GLN A 398 -7.50 4.74 19.44
CA GLN A 398 -8.80 4.99 18.82
C GLN A 398 -9.87 4.04 19.36
N VAL A 399 -9.52 2.77 19.64
CA VAL A 399 -10.43 1.81 20.30
C VAL A 399 -10.78 2.28 21.70
N ASP A 400 -9.82 2.80 22.49
CA ASP A 400 -10.09 3.36 23.80
C ASP A 400 -11.09 4.52 23.73
N TRP A 401 -10.87 5.44 22.78
CA TRP A 401 -11.77 6.55 22.52
C TRP A 401 -13.18 6.08 22.10
N ILE A 402 -13.28 5.07 21.23
CA ILE A 402 -14.56 4.49 20.79
C ILE A 402 -15.35 3.98 22.00
N LEU A 403 -14.71 3.21 22.88
CA LEU A 403 -15.36 2.60 24.04
C LEU A 403 -15.80 3.63 25.09
N GLU A 404 -15.09 4.76 25.18
CA GLU A 404 -15.42 5.84 26.09
C GLU A 404 -16.58 6.73 25.58
N HIS A 405 -16.67 6.95 24.25
CA HIS A 405 -17.51 8.00 23.69
C HIS A 405 -18.69 7.49 22.84
N LEU A 406 -18.68 6.22 22.43
CA LEU A 406 -19.71 5.67 21.56
C LEU A 406 -20.42 4.48 22.23
N PRO A 407 -21.72 4.24 21.95
CA PRO A 407 -22.46 3.11 22.51
C PRO A 407 -22.04 1.78 21.88
N LEU A 408 -20.79 1.41 22.04
CA LEU A 408 -20.17 0.24 21.46
C LEU A 408 -19.43 -0.57 22.50
N LYS A 409 -19.41 -1.89 22.36
CA LYS A 409 -18.58 -2.81 23.15
C LYS A 409 -17.78 -3.70 22.20
N LEU A 410 -16.55 -4.09 22.59
CA LEU A 410 -15.76 -5.05 21.83
C LEU A 410 -16.42 -6.44 21.83
N VAL A 411 -16.26 -7.14 20.71
CA VAL A 411 -16.74 -8.52 20.51
C VAL A 411 -15.57 -9.38 20.02
N SER A 412 -15.50 -10.61 20.54
CA SER A 412 -14.44 -11.56 20.21
C SER A 412 -14.30 -11.81 18.69
N LEU A 413 -13.06 -11.96 18.24
CA LEU A 413 -12.71 -12.34 16.85
C LEU A 413 -12.50 -13.85 16.69
N LYS A 414 -12.59 -14.65 17.76
CA LYS A 414 -12.24 -16.09 17.77
C LYS A 414 -13.05 -16.92 16.78
N ASP A 415 -14.29 -16.55 16.52
CA ASP A 415 -15.17 -17.29 15.59
C ASP A 415 -14.93 -16.93 14.12
N CYS A 416 -14.13 -15.89 13.85
CA CYS A 416 -13.98 -15.33 12.51
C CYS A 416 -12.51 -15.30 12.03
N ILE A 417 -11.55 -15.29 12.94
CA ILE A 417 -10.12 -15.14 12.65
C ILE A 417 -9.37 -16.35 13.23
N SER A 418 -8.37 -16.82 12.48
CA SER A 418 -7.58 -17.97 12.90
C SER A 418 -6.87 -17.73 14.25
N GLU A 419 -6.81 -18.77 15.08
CA GLU A 419 -6.12 -18.71 16.37
C GLU A 419 -4.64 -18.31 16.23
N GLU A 420 -4.01 -18.67 15.11
CA GLU A 420 -2.61 -18.34 14.84
C GLU A 420 -2.38 -16.83 14.83
N LEU A 421 -3.27 -16.07 14.18
CA LEU A 421 -3.20 -14.59 14.16
C LEU A 421 -3.55 -14.00 15.53
N LEU A 422 -4.50 -14.59 16.26
CA LEU A 422 -4.95 -14.09 17.54
C LEU A 422 -3.96 -14.31 18.69
N LYS A 423 -2.97 -15.21 18.52
CA LYS A 423 -1.92 -15.44 19.54
C LYS A 423 -1.09 -14.19 19.89
N ASN A 424 -0.97 -13.28 18.94
CA ASN A 424 -0.19 -12.05 19.09
C ASN A 424 -1.06 -10.83 19.46
N THR A 425 -2.28 -11.07 19.94
CA THR A 425 -3.25 -10.02 20.24
C THR A 425 -3.31 -9.76 21.74
N ASP A 426 -3.02 -8.53 22.15
CA ASP A 426 -3.03 -8.11 23.56
C ASP A 426 -4.44 -7.77 24.07
N ARG A 427 -5.42 -7.59 23.16
CA ARG A 427 -6.78 -7.15 23.48
C ARG A 427 -7.83 -7.96 22.73
N GLU A 428 -8.73 -8.62 23.46
CA GLU A 428 -9.84 -9.34 22.85
C GLU A 428 -10.72 -8.41 21.99
N GLY A 429 -11.11 -8.87 20.80
CA GLY A 429 -11.86 -8.08 19.83
C GLY A 429 -11.02 -7.17 18.92
N CYS A 430 -9.71 -7.10 19.15
CA CYS A 430 -8.76 -6.36 18.32
C CYS A 430 -7.72 -7.29 17.70
N LEU A 431 -7.13 -6.86 16.58
CA LEU A 431 -6.00 -7.55 15.93
C LEU A 431 -5.07 -6.50 15.29
N GLN A 432 -3.80 -6.50 15.70
CA GLN A 432 -2.74 -5.72 15.04
C GLN A 432 -1.81 -6.65 14.28
N LEU A 433 -1.73 -6.48 12.97
CA LEU A 433 -0.76 -7.16 12.10
C LEU A 433 0.43 -6.24 11.85
N LEU A 434 1.64 -6.78 11.93
CA LEU A 434 2.88 -6.06 11.67
C LEU A 434 3.62 -6.68 10.47
N PRO A 435 4.03 -5.89 9.46
CA PRO A 435 4.87 -6.40 8.38
C PRO A 435 6.15 -7.06 8.94
N GLY A 436 6.53 -8.20 8.39
CA GLY A 436 7.71 -8.95 8.84
C GLY A 436 7.47 -9.85 10.06
N ARG A 437 6.37 -9.68 10.79
CA ARG A 437 5.90 -10.62 11.80
C ARG A 437 4.86 -11.57 11.22
N GLU A 438 3.83 -11.03 10.62
CA GLU A 438 2.87 -11.78 9.81
C GLU A 438 3.19 -11.65 8.31
N LYS A 439 2.80 -12.66 7.51
CA LYS A 439 2.94 -12.65 6.05
C LYS A 439 1.81 -11.84 5.40
N THR A 440 1.62 -10.59 5.86
CA THR A 440 0.57 -9.67 5.41
C THR A 440 1.08 -8.24 5.42
N ASP A 441 0.29 -7.31 4.88
CA ASP A 441 0.50 -5.89 5.17
C ASP A 441 0.28 -5.60 6.66
N GLY A 442 0.83 -4.48 7.14
CA GLY A 442 0.49 -3.95 8.45
C GLY A 442 -0.94 -3.45 8.45
N PHE A 443 -1.72 -3.92 9.42
CA PHE A 443 -3.15 -3.67 9.45
C PHE A 443 -3.69 -3.74 10.86
N PHE A 444 -4.74 -2.98 11.12
CA PHE A 444 -5.47 -3.06 12.37
C PHE A 444 -6.95 -3.36 12.12
N LEU A 445 -7.53 -4.16 13.00
CA LEU A 445 -8.93 -4.56 12.95
C LEU A 445 -9.50 -4.59 14.37
N ALA A 446 -10.68 -4.00 14.58
CA ALA A 446 -11.46 -4.13 15.81
C ALA A 446 -12.94 -4.37 15.48
N LYS A 447 -13.57 -5.31 16.21
CA LYS A 447 -14.98 -5.67 16.06
C LYS A 447 -15.78 -5.18 17.25
N PHE A 448 -16.84 -4.45 16.97
CA PHE A 448 -17.73 -3.90 17.98
C PHE A 448 -19.18 -4.35 17.73
N GLN A 449 -19.94 -4.37 18.83
CA GLN A 449 -21.40 -4.49 18.81
C GLN A 449 -22.02 -3.23 19.41
N LYS A 450 -23.04 -2.67 18.76
CA LYS A 450 -23.82 -1.54 19.28
C LYS A 450 -24.67 -2.01 20.45
N ILE A 451 -24.63 -1.25 21.55
CA ILE A 451 -25.37 -1.50 22.80
C ILE A 451 -26.78 -0.93 22.69
#